data_e4199230abca20120904e52fb7e270bd
#
_entry.id   e4199230abca20120904e52fb7e270bd
#
_cell.length_a   1.000
_cell.length_b   1.000
_cell.length_c   1.000
_cell.angle_alpha   90.00
_cell.angle_beta   90.00
_cell.angle_gamma   90.00
#
_symmetry.space_group_name_H-M   'P 1'
#
loop_
_entity.id
_entity.type
_entity.pdbx_description
1 polymer ?
#
loop_
_entity_poly.entity_id
_entity_poly.type
_entity_poly.pdbx_seq_one_letter_code
_entity_poly.pdbx_strand_id
1 'polypeptide(L)'
;LHLCDRRQRQMCIRDSISTADYTQLKALNTALPFAGRQVDYMRFFLSSSMVAMQPYFAQDILDPGGYFYGLNLTTKRLIFGNRKLLMNPHAIIVGHTGSGKSVLIKATEIFQTLISTSDDILILDPQNEFKEIVEKYGGSYFDLTPKSKIYINGFEVSDAVFYADKDTKEKFIATQTKYAKSLVAAIMTNILFTQEHATVVSRATRKMFDKIFAQKRLKKQATLRMLREEIKLELENAKDDYDRSIIKPIYNSLEEYTEGSCDTVSYTHLTLP
;
A
#
# COMPACT_ATOMS: atom_id res chain seq x y z
N LEU A 1 -6.63 38.50 -12.15
CA LEU A 1 -6.28 39.64 -11.28
C LEU A 1 -6.81 40.88 -11.92
N HIS A 2 -7.93 41.41 -11.38
CA HIS A 2 -8.64 42.55 -11.92
C HIS A 2 -7.78 43.83 -11.89
N LEU A 3 -7.77 44.57 -12.97
CA LEU A 3 -7.11 45.89 -13.11
C LEU A 3 -7.51 46.88 -11.99
N CYS A 4 -8.69 46.72 -11.42
CA CYS A 4 -9.21 47.51 -10.30
C CYS A 4 -8.41 47.32 -9.00
N ASP A 5 -7.94 46.09 -8.72
CA ASP A 5 -7.24 45.73 -7.48
C ASP A 5 -5.80 46.33 -7.46
N ARG A 6 -5.17 46.50 -8.63
CA ARG A 6 -3.86 47.16 -8.75
C ARG A 6 -3.92 48.66 -8.47
N ARG A 7 -4.96 49.35 -8.95
CA ARG A 7 -5.15 50.77 -8.69
C ARG A 7 -5.47 51.06 -7.23
N GLN A 8 -6.23 50.17 -6.57
CA GLN A 8 -6.59 50.33 -5.17
C GLN A 8 -5.39 50.12 -4.25
N ARG A 9 -4.47 49.22 -4.56
CA ARG A 9 -3.20 49.06 -3.87
C ARG A 9 -2.23 50.26 -4.08
N GLN A 10 -2.28 50.85 -5.25
CA GLN A 10 -1.51 52.07 -5.56
C GLN A 10 -1.90 53.25 -4.67
N MET A 11 -3.20 53.41 -4.39
CA MET A 11 -3.68 54.48 -3.51
C MET A 11 -3.27 54.31 -2.06
N CYS A 12 -3.15 53.07 -1.57
CA CYS A 12 -2.75 52.81 -0.19
C CYS A 12 -1.26 52.96 0.10
N ILE A 13 -0.37 52.80 -0.93
CA ILE A 13 1.08 52.73 -0.73
C ILE A 13 1.79 54.02 -1.18
N ARG A 14 1.09 54.98 -1.78
CA ARG A 14 1.67 56.20 -2.39
C ARG A 14 2.78 55.98 -3.43
N ASP A 15 2.86 54.80 -4.00
CA ASP A 15 3.83 54.49 -5.04
C ASP A 15 3.18 54.61 -6.43
N SER A 16 3.81 55.37 -7.32
CA SER A 16 3.41 55.42 -8.71
C SER A 16 3.93 54.23 -9.48
N ILE A 17 3.02 53.40 -10.01
CA ILE A 17 3.37 52.40 -10.99
C ILE A 17 3.16 52.98 -12.36
N SER A 18 4.26 53.18 -13.12
CA SER A 18 4.24 53.60 -14.50
C SER A 18 4.56 52.42 -15.42
N THR A 19 4.07 52.51 -16.66
CA THR A 19 4.44 51.58 -17.72
C THR A 19 5.87 51.88 -18.21
N ALA A 20 6.61 50.84 -18.57
CA ALA A 20 7.96 50.96 -19.12
C ALA A 20 7.88 51.20 -20.64
N ASP A 21 7.28 52.32 -21.06
CA ASP A 21 7.07 52.62 -22.46
C ASP A 21 8.42 52.83 -23.18
N TYR A 22 8.55 52.17 -24.35
CA TYR A 22 9.77 52.15 -25.19
C TYR A 22 11.01 51.49 -24.54
N THR A 23 10.88 50.96 -23.31
CA THR A 23 11.99 50.32 -22.57
C THR A 23 11.67 48.89 -22.14
N GLN A 24 10.64 48.28 -22.72
CA GLN A 24 10.13 46.98 -22.32
C GLN A 24 11.21 45.88 -22.36
N LEU A 25 12.01 45.82 -23.43
CA LEU A 25 13.09 44.86 -23.58
C LEU A 25 14.18 45.03 -22.52
N LYS A 26 14.56 46.31 -22.25
CA LYS A 26 15.55 46.63 -21.22
C LYS A 26 15.03 46.29 -19.82
N ALA A 27 13.74 46.53 -19.56
CA ALA A 27 13.10 46.19 -18.30
C ALA A 27 13.01 44.65 -18.13
N LEU A 28 12.68 43.88 -19.18
CA LEU A 28 12.66 42.44 -19.18
C LEU A 28 14.06 41.87 -18.89
N ASN A 29 15.09 42.35 -19.59
CA ASN A 29 16.46 41.89 -19.39
C ASN A 29 16.99 42.21 -17.97
N THR A 30 16.52 43.30 -17.36
CA THR A 30 16.87 43.67 -15.98
C THR A 30 16.13 42.81 -14.96
N ALA A 31 14.90 42.41 -15.28
CA ALA A 31 14.07 41.54 -14.38
C ALA A 31 14.46 40.05 -14.43
N LEU A 32 15.09 39.61 -15.52
CA LEU A 32 15.56 38.25 -15.65
C LEU A 32 16.83 38.00 -14.81
N PRO A 33 17.07 36.76 -14.31
CA PRO A 33 18.19 36.48 -13.41
C PRO A 33 19.56 36.39 -14.10
N PHE A 34 19.76 37.19 -15.16
CA PHE A 34 21.03 37.27 -15.92
C PHE A 34 21.99 38.32 -15.39
N ALA A 35 21.69 38.95 -14.25
CA ALA A 35 22.47 40.02 -13.64
C ALA A 35 22.78 41.22 -14.57
N GLY A 36 22.04 41.39 -15.66
CA GLY A 36 22.21 42.44 -16.63
C GLY A 36 21.33 43.65 -16.28
N ARG A 37 21.95 44.72 -15.78
CA ARG A 37 21.25 45.99 -15.53
C ARG A 37 21.19 46.79 -16.78
N GLN A 38 20.00 47.03 -17.35
CA GLN A 38 19.79 47.86 -18.55
C GLN A 38 18.84 49.05 -18.31
N VAL A 39 18.27 49.18 -17.10
CA VAL A 39 17.33 50.23 -16.71
C VAL A 39 17.97 51.09 -15.65
N ASP A 40 17.88 52.44 -15.83
CA ASP A 40 18.53 53.41 -14.96
C ASP A 40 17.75 53.80 -13.71
N TYR A 41 16.57 53.23 -13.52
CA TYR A 41 15.74 53.44 -12.34
C TYR A 41 16.26 52.63 -11.16
N MET A 42 16.87 53.31 -10.19
CA MET A 42 17.40 52.69 -8.97
C MET A 42 16.75 53.28 -7.72
N ARG A 43 16.40 52.45 -6.80
CA ARG A 43 16.08 52.82 -5.41
C ARG A 43 16.99 52.06 -4.47
N PHE A 44 17.54 52.80 -3.49
CA PHE A 44 18.31 52.14 -2.42
C PHE A 44 17.38 51.62 -1.35
N PHE A 45 17.55 50.35 -1.04
CA PHE A 45 16.86 49.71 0.08
C PHE A 45 17.87 49.25 1.12
N LEU A 46 17.53 49.40 2.40
CA LEU A 46 18.28 48.78 3.47
C LEU A 46 18.15 47.25 3.37
N SER A 47 19.21 46.52 3.70
CA SER A 47 19.19 45.04 3.67
C SER A 47 18.07 44.45 4.51
N SER A 48 17.73 45.11 5.63
CA SER A 48 16.59 44.71 6.48
C SER A 48 15.24 44.85 5.78
N SER A 49 15.07 45.86 4.94
CA SER A 49 13.84 46.05 4.15
C SER A 49 13.74 45.03 3.01
N MET A 50 14.88 44.65 2.41
CA MET A 50 14.95 43.59 1.39
C MET A 50 14.56 42.24 1.94
N VAL A 51 15.00 41.92 3.17
CA VAL A 51 14.59 40.64 3.85
C VAL A 51 13.09 40.61 4.10
N ALA A 52 12.49 41.75 4.49
CA ALA A 52 11.03 41.83 4.69
C ALA A 52 10.23 41.75 3.37
N MET A 53 10.83 42.08 2.24
CA MET A 53 10.21 41.98 0.91
C MET A 53 10.35 40.60 0.27
N GLN A 54 11.21 39.74 0.81
CA GLN A 54 11.39 38.41 0.28
C GLN A 54 10.14 37.58 0.56
N PRO A 55 9.43 37.06 -0.45
CA PRO A 55 8.26 36.25 -0.27
C PRO A 55 8.67 34.82 0.14
N TYR A 56 9.14 34.65 1.37
CA TYR A 56 9.27 33.31 1.95
C TYR A 56 7.88 32.87 2.34
N PHE A 57 7.20 32.21 1.43
CA PHE A 57 5.97 31.52 1.74
C PHE A 57 6.33 30.10 2.22
N ALA A 58 6.21 29.86 3.49
CA ALA A 58 6.10 28.50 3.95
C ALA A 58 4.76 27.97 3.42
N GLN A 59 4.81 26.87 2.71
CA GLN A 59 3.60 26.23 2.20
C GLN A 59 2.86 25.61 3.37
N ASP A 60 1.66 26.10 3.65
CA ASP A 60 0.76 25.47 4.61
C ASP A 60 -0.08 24.40 3.88
N ILE A 61 -0.20 23.22 4.47
CA ILE A 61 -1.02 22.14 3.95
C ILE A 61 -2.34 22.17 4.72
N LEU A 62 -3.42 22.48 4.01
CA LEU A 62 -4.77 22.55 4.56
C LEU A 62 -5.75 21.91 3.56
N ASP A 63 -5.68 20.58 3.45
CA ASP A 63 -6.52 19.85 2.52
C ASP A 63 -7.91 19.64 3.09
N PRO A 64 -8.98 19.78 2.29
CA PRO A 64 -10.35 19.50 2.72
C PRO A 64 -10.50 18.02 3.09
N GLY A 65 -11.09 17.75 4.27
CA GLY A 65 -11.24 16.40 4.80
C GLY A 65 -9.91 15.72 5.16
N GLY A 66 -8.85 16.52 5.36
CA GLY A 66 -7.53 16.02 5.74
C GLY A 66 -7.44 15.62 7.21
N TYR A 67 -6.50 14.74 7.52
CA TYR A 67 -6.15 14.36 8.88
C TYR A 67 -5.21 15.38 9.51
N PHE A 68 -5.35 15.59 10.80
CA PHE A 68 -4.45 16.47 11.55
C PHE A 68 -3.11 15.79 11.79
N TYR A 69 -2.04 16.40 11.29
CA TYR A 69 -0.66 15.91 11.45
C TYR A 69 0.16 16.70 12.45
N GLY A 70 -0.26 17.90 12.81
CA GLY A 70 0.47 18.72 13.79
C GLY A 70 0.50 20.21 13.42
N LEU A 71 1.54 20.89 13.90
CA LEU A 71 1.78 22.31 13.66
C LEU A 71 2.99 22.50 12.75
N ASN A 72 2.86 23.38 11.78
CA ASN A 72 4.00 23.82 10.97
C ASN A 72 4.98 24.59 11.88
N LEU A 73 6.22 24.16 11.94
CA LEU A 73 7.24 24.78 12.82
C LEU A 73 7.53 26.23 12.47
N THR A 74 7.42 26.60 11.20
CA THR A 74 7.71 27.95 10.69
C THR A 74 6.51 28.89 10.84
N THR A 75 5.35 28.47 10.34
CA THR A 75 4.14 29.33 10.33
C THR A 75 3.29 29.21 11.59
N LYS A 76 3.54 28.20 12.43
CA LYS A 76 2.72 27.84 13.62
C LYS A 76 1.25 27.55 13.29
N ARG A 77 0.93 27.29 12.04
CA ARG A 77 -0.40 26.90 11.58
C ARG A 77 -0.60 25.41 11.67
N LEU A 78 -1.86 24.98 11.77
CA LEU A 78 -2.26 23.58 11.75
C LEU A 78 -2.00 22.98 10.37
N ILE A 79 -1.51 21.74 10.34
CA ILE A 79 -1.33 20.95 9.13
C ILE A 79 -2.43 19.90 9.05
N PHE A 80 -3.24 19.99 8.00
CA PHE A 80 -4.25 18.98 7.65
C PHE A 80 -3.93 18.43 6.26
N GLY A 81 -3.58 17.15 6.18
CA GLY A 81 -3.25 16.50 4.92
C GLY A 81 -4.24 15.40 4.56
N ASN A 82 -4.70 15.37 3.32
CA ASN A 82 -5.57 14.32 2.81
C ASN A 82 -4.82 13.45 1.80
N ARG A 83 -4.35 12.28 2.26
CA ARG A 83 -3.59 11.37 1.38
C ARG A 83 -4.42 10.80 0.23
N LYS A 84 -5.74 10.75 0.34
CA LYS A 84 -6.63 10.31 -0.76
C LYS A 84 -6.58 11.25 -1.97
N LEU A 85 -6.12 12.49 -1.79
CA LEU A 85 -5.92 13.45 -2.89
C LEU A 85 -4.57 13.28 -3.60
N LEU A 86 -3.67 12.50 -3.04
CA LEU A 86 -2.37 12.21 -3.64
C LEU A 86 -2.50 11.13 -4.72
N MET A 87 -1.70 11.22 -5.77
CA MET A 87 -1.61 10.18 -6.79
C MET A 87 -1.20 8.82 -6.20
N ASN A 88 -0.42 8.84 -5.12
CA ASN A 88 0.02 7.65 -4.41
C ASN A 88 -0.14 7.87 -2.88
N PRO A 89 -1.17 7.27 -2.24
CA PRO A 89 -1.49 7.51 -0.83
C PRO A 89 -0.60 6.78 0.18
N HIS A 90 0.43 6.07 -0.28
CA HIS A 90 1.33 5.33 0.60
C HIS A 90 2.18 6.25 1.48
N ALA A 91 2.42 5.83 2.72
CA ALA A 91 3.29 6.54 3.65
C ALA A 91 4.28 5.57 4.32
N ILE A 92 5.46 6.07 4.64
CA ILE A 92 6.48 5.35 5.40
C ILE A 92 6.81 6.19 6.64
N ILE A 93 6.70 5.57 7.82
CA ILE A 93 7.06 6.21 9.09
C ILE A 93 8.34 5.55 9.62
N VAL A 94 9.41 6.32 9.65
CA VAL A 94 10.74 5.84 10.05
C VAL A 94 11.17 6.55 11.34
N GLY A 95 11.81 5.82 12.23
CA GLY A 95 12.36 6.35 13.48
C GLY A 95 13.01 5.25 14.31
N HIS A 96 13.87 5.62 15.25
CA HIS A 96 14.48 4.69 16.19
C HIS A 96 13.47 4.19 17.23
N THR A 97 13.81 3.14 17.96
CA THR A 97 12.98 2.61 19.05
C THR A 97 12.71 3.69 20.10
N GLY A 98 11.48 3.82 20.57
CA GLY A 98 11.08 4.84 21.54
C GLY A 98 10.80 6.24 20.96
N SER A 99 10.93 6.46 19.65
CA SER A 99 10.65 7.76 19.01
C SER A 99 9.18 8.14 18.88
N GLY A 100 8.26 7.27 19.32
CA GLY A 100 6.81 7.53 19.25
C GLY A 100 6.13 7.12 17.93
N LYS A 101 6.75 6.29 17.09
CA LYS A 101 6.16 5.83 15.81
C LYS A 101 4.77 5.24 15.99
N SER A 102 4.63 4.27 16.89
CA SER A 102 3.35 3.58 17.14
C SER A 102 2.29 4.53 17.71
N VAL A 103 2.71 5.50 18.54
CA VAL A 103 1.80 6.54 19.05
C VAL A 103 1.32 7.44 17.93
N LEU A 104 2.22 7.85 17.04
CA LEU A 104 1.87 8.65 15.86
C LEU A 104 0.86 7.90 14.97
N ILE A 105 1.12 6.64 14.63
CA ILE A 105 0.22 5.82 13.82
C ILE A 105 -1.16 5.71 14.48
N LYS A 106 -1.20 5.44 15.79
CA LYS A 106 -2.44 5.35 16.55
C LYS A 106 -3.23 6.67 16.49
N ALA A 107 -2.57 7.80 16.72
CA ALA A 107 -3.20 9.11 16.79
C ALA A 107 -3.61 9.69 15.43
N THR A 108 -2.73 9.60 14.42
CA THR A 108 -2.96 10.25 13.12
C THR A 108 -3.70 9.37 12.12
N GLU A 109 -3.43 8.05 12.14
CA GLU A 109 -4.01 7.16 11.13
C GLU A 109 -5.26 6.45 11.67
N ILE A 110 -5.12 5.71 12.77
CA ILE A 110 -6.21 4.85 13.25
C ILE A 110 -7.35 5.68 13.83
N PHE A 111 -7.08 6.56 14.79
CA PHE A 111 -8.16 7.32 15.44
C PHE A 111 -8.85 8.27 14.47
N GLN A 112 -8.11 8.96 13.61
CA GLN A 112 -8.73 9.90 12.67
C GLN A 112 -9.54 9.18 11.60
N THR A 113 -9.08 8.01 11.14
CA THR A 113 -9.87 7.17 10.22
C THR A 113 -11.17 6.70 10.86
N LEU A 114 -11.13 6.20 12.11
CA LEU A 114 -12.30 5.73 12.83
C LEU A 114 -13.34 6.85 13.11
N ILE A 115 -12.88 8.08 13.33
CA ILE A 115 -13.76 9.20 13.66
C ILE A 115 -14.29 9.91 12.40
N SER A 116 -13.45 10.04 11.37
CA SER A 116 -13.71 10.92 10.23
C SER A 116 -14.20 10.20 8.98
N THR A 117 -14.04 8.89 8.90
CA THR A 117 -14.38 8.10 7.71
C THR A 117 -15.13 6.82 8.06
N SER A 118 -15.69 6.18 7.06
CA SER A 118 -16.26 4.82 7.14
C SER A 118 -15.34 3.76 6.51
N ASP A 119 -14.04 4.07 6.43
CA ASP A 119 -13.06 3.16 5.82
C ASP A 119 -12.73 2.01 6.78
N ASP A 120 -12.52 0.81 6.23
CA ASP A 120 -12.04 -0.33 6.96
C ASP A 120 -10.53 -0.24 7.21
N ILE A 121 -10.08 -0.66 8.39
CA ILE A 121 -8.67 -0.64 8.77
C ILE A 121 -8.18 -2.07 8.94
N LEU A 122 -7.17 -2.46 8.14
CA LEU A 122 -6.45 -3.72 8.29
C LEU A 122 -5.05 -3.46 8.83
N ILE A 123 -4.72 -4.07 9.98
CA ILE A 123 -3.42 -3.92 10.63
C ILE A 123 -2.69 -5.26 10.64
N LEU A 124 -1.46 -5.28 10.11
CA LEU A 124 -0.52 -6.37 10.28
C LEU A 124 0.46 -5.97 11.39
N ASP A 125 0.36 -6.64 12.54
CA ASP A 125 1.06 -6.25 13.77
C ASP A 125 2.02 -7.36 14.28
N PRO A 126 3.28 -7.37 13.83
CA PRO A 126 4.26 -8.36 14.26
C PRO A 126 4.65 -8.25 15.74
N GLN A 127 4.44 -7.10 16.37
CA GLN A 127 4.88 -6.81 17.74
C GLN A 127 3.74 -6.81 18.77
N ASN A 128 2.50 -7.02 18.32
CA ASN A 128 1.31 -7.04 19.17
C ASN A 128 1.07 -5.73 19.97
N GLU A 129 1.33 -4.59 19.33
CA GLU A 129 1.15 -3.25 19.95
C GLU A 129 -0.28 -2.70 19.79
N PHE A 130 -1.07 -3.23 18.85
CA PHE A 130 -2.38 -2.67 18.48
C PHE A 130 -3.57 -3.47 19.03
N LYS A 131 -3.34 -4.63 19.65
CA LYS A 131 -4.40 -5.51 20.16
C LYS A 131 -5.42 -4.80 21.05
N GLU A 132 -4.95 -4.07 22.06
CA GLU A 132 -5.83 -3.38 23.01
C GLU A 132 -6.74 -2.35 22.33
N ILE A 133 -6.23 -1.68 21.29
CA ILE A 133 -7.00 -0.70 20.52
C ILE A 133 -8.08 -1.41 19.71
N VAL A 134 -7.72 -2.47 19.01
CA VAL A 134 -8.66 -3.25 18.19
C VAL A 134 -9.80 -3.78 19.05
N GLU A 135 -9.50 -4.40 20.19
CA GLU A 135 -10.50 -4.92 21.13
C GLU A 135 -11.40 -3.80 21.70
N LYS A 136 -10.80 -2.66 22.09
CA LYS A 136 -11.53 -1.52 22.64
C LYS A 136 -12.53 -0.89 21.68
N TYR A 137 -12.20 -0.88 20.38
CA TYR A 137 -13.07 -0.32 19.33
C TYR A 137 -13.95 -1.37 18.63
N GLY A 138 -14.04 -2.60 19.18
CA GLY A 138 -14.92 -3.64 18.68
C GLY A 138 -14.45 -4.29 17.38
N GLY A 139 -13.16 -4.15 17.05
CA GLY A 139 -12.56 -4.82 15.91
C GLY A 139 -12.25 -6.29 16.18
N SER A 140 -11.99 -7.05 15.13
CA SER A 140 -11.60 -8.46 15.21
C SER A 140 -10.07 -8.57 15.26
N TYR A 141 -9.57 -9.23 16.30
CA TYR A 141 -8.14 -9.51 16.47
C TYR A 141 -7.87 -10.99 16.20
N PHE A 142 -6.93 -11.29 15.33
CA PHE A 142 -6.53 -12.64 14.97
C PHE A 142 -5.05 -12.85 15.31
N ASP A 143 -4.78 -13.76 16.24
CA ASP A 143 -3.42 -14.18 16.58
C ASP A 143 -2.97 -15.27 15.61
N LEU A 144 -1.96 -14.99 14.77
CA LEU A 144 -1.42 -15.92 13.77
C LEU A 144 -0.14 -16.60 14.24
N THR A 145 0.03 -16.77 15.56
CA THR A 145 1.18 -17.52 16.09
C THR A 145 1.01 -19.03 15.90
N PRO A 146 2.10 -19.81 15.88
CA PRO A 146 2.02 -21.28 15.76
C PRO A 146 1.21 -21.97 16.87
N LYS A 147 0.97 -21.30 17.99
CA LYS A 147 0.15 -21.80 19.12
C LYS A 147 -1.33 -21.41 19.02
N SER A 148 -1.67 -20.57 18.05
CA SER A 148 -3.04 -20.13 17.84
C SER A 148 -3.90 -21.25 17.29
N LYS A 149 -5.21 -21.18 17.57
CA LYS A 149 -6.22 -22.08 16.96
C LYS A 149 -6.87 -21.44 15.73
N ILE A 150 -6.37 -20.29 15.31
CA ILE A 150 -6.90 -19.54 14.15
C ILE A 150 -5.97 -19.80 12.97
N TYR A 151 -6.56 -20.17 11.84
CA TYR A 151 -5.81 -20.51 10.65
C TYR A 151 -6.44 -19.84 9.44
N ILE A 152 -5.63 -19.40 8.50
CA ILE A 152 -6.09 -18.74 7.27
C ILE A 152 -5.87 -19.69 6.11
N ASN A 153 -6.95 -20.10 5.44
CA ASN A 153 -6.86 -20.90 4.23
C ASN A 153 -6.82 -19.99 3.00
N GLY A 154 -5.64 -19.78 2.43
CA GLY A 154 -5.47 -18.95 1.24
C GLY A 154 -6.10 -19.49 -0.05
N PHE A 155 -6.54 -20.76 -0.05
CA PHE A 155 -7.19 -21.42 -1.19
C PHE A 155 -8.71 -21.49 -1.06
N GLU A 156 -9.29 -20.81 -0.07
CA GLU A 156 -10.72 -20.85 0.18
C GLU A 156 -11.52 -20.35 -1.03
N VAL A 157 -12.59 -21.10 -1.35
CA VAL A 157 -13.54 -20.76 -2.41
C VAL A 157 -14.81 -20.23 -1.75
N SER A 158 -15.18 -19.00 -1.98
CA SER A 158 -16.46 -18.46 -1.50
C SER A 158 -17.64 -19.05 -2.27
N ASP A 159 -18.81 -19.13 -1.64
CA ASP A 159 -20.04 -19.59 -2.28
C ASP A 159 -20.35 -18.78 -3.54
N ALA A 160 -20.10 -17.47 -3.51
CA ALA A 160 -20.28 -16.58 -4.67
C ALA A 160 -19.47 -17.02 -5.88
N VAL A 161 -18.22 -17.42 -5.70
CA VAL A 161 -17.34 -17.93 -6.77
C VAL A 161 -17.73 -19.36 -7.16
N PHE A 162 -18.11 -20.19 -6.20
CA PHE A 162 -18.47 -21.58 -6.48
C PHE A 162 -19.68 -21.70 -7.41
N TYR A 163 -20.68 -20.85 -7.23
CA TYR A 163 -21.89 -20.81 -8.08
C TYR A 163 -21.81 -19.82 -9.25
N ALA A 164 -20.66 -19.16 -9.42
CA ALA A 164 -20.46 -18.18 -10.51
C ALA A 164 -20.34 -18.83 -11.89
N ASP A 165 -20.32 -17.96 -12.91
CA ASP A 165 -20.10 -18.34 -14.30
C ASP A 165 -18.72 -18.95 -14.53
N LYS A 166 -18.60 -19.67 -15.66
CA LYS A 166 -17.33 -20.32 -16.04
C LYS A 166 -16.18 -19.32 -16.17
N ASP A 167 -16.43 -18.14 -16.73
CA ASP A 167 -15.41 -17.09 -16.89
C ASP A 167 -14.90 -16.56 -15.55
N THR A 168 -15.79 -16.40 -14.58
CA THR A 168 -15.43 -15.97 -13.20
C THR A 168 -14.61 -17.05 -12.50
N LYS A 169 -14.98 -18.33 -12.65
CA LYS A 169 -14.20 -19.46 -12.11
C LYS A 169 -12.80 -19.52 -12.73
N GLU A 170 -12.67 -19.32 -14.04
CA GLU A 170 -11.36 -19.32 -14.70
C GLU A 170 -10.47 -18.16 -14.26
N LYS A 171 -11.03 -16.96 -14.08
CA LYS A 171 -10.31 -15.81 -13.51
C LYS A 171 -9.86 -16.09 -12.06
N PHE A 172 -10.71 -16.71 -11.27
CA PHE A 172 -10.38 -17.13 -9.91
C PHE A 172 -9.24 -18.17 -9.90
N ILE A 173 -9.33 -19.23 -10.72
CA ILE A 173 -8.25 -20.23 -10.85
C ILE A 173 -6.94 -19.58 -11.27
N ALA A 174 -6.97 -18.62 -12.21
CA ALA A 174 -5.78 -17.91 -12.67
C ALA A 174 -5.14 -17.10 -11.53
N THR A 175 -5.96 -16.44 -10.70
CA THR A 175 -5.49 -15.67 -9.53
C THR A 175 -4.91 -16.61 -8.47
N GLN A 176 -5.60 -17.71 -8.14
CA GLN A 176 -5.15 -18.70 -7.18
C GLN A 176 -3.89 -19.44 -7.65
N THR A 177 -3.74 -19.63 -8.95
CA THR A 177 -2.50 -20.19 -9.53
C THR A 177 -1.30 -19.26 -9.31
N LYS A 178 -1.48 -17.94 -9.45
CA LYS A 178 -0.42 -16.97 -9.13
C LYS A 178 -0.07 -17.01 -7.64
N TYR A 179 -1.08 -17.05 -6.78
CA TYR A 179 -0.91 -17.18 -5.34
C TYR A 179 -0.15 -18.47 -4.98
N ALA A 180 -0.56 -19.63 -5.51
CA ALA A 180 0.09 -20.91 -5.28
C ALA A 180 1.57 -20.90 -5.69
N LYS A 181 1.89 -20.30 -6.85
CA LYS A 181 3.29 -20.15 -7.30
C LYS A 181 4.11 -19.31 -6.33
N SER A 182 3.58 -18.17 -5.89
CA SER A 182 4.27 -17.28 -4.95
C SER A 182 4.45 -17.95 -3.59
N LEU A 183 3.44 -18.70 -3.13
CA LEU A 183 3.50 -19.45 -1.87
C LEU A 183 4.56 -20.54 -1.94
N VAL A 184 4.54 -21.38 -2.97
CA VAL A 184 5.52 -22.47 -3.15
C VAL A 184 6.93 -21.91 -3.32
N ALA A 185 7.10 -20.82 -4.07
CA ALA A 185 8.39 -20.14 -4.22
C ALA A 185 8.92 -19.61 -2.87
N ALA A 186 8.04 -19.08 -2.01
CA ALA A 186 8.41 -18.63 -0.67
C ALA A 186 8.77 -19.79 0.28
N ILE A 187 8.14 -20.95 0.12
CA ILE A 187 8.44 -22.17 0.91
C ILE A 187 9.76 -22.80 0.45
N MET A 188 10.05 -22.80 -0.84
CA MET A 188 11.27 -23.39 -1.41
C MET A 188 12.51 -22.51 -1.21
N THR A 189 12.85 -22.16 0.04
CA THR A 189 13.95 -21.21 0.35
C THR A 189 15.34 -21.74 -0.03
N ASN A 190 15.53 -23.06 -0.05
CA ASN A 190 16.83 -23.69 -0.30
C ASN A 190 17.06 -24.11 -1.76
N ILE A 191 16.07 -23.97 -2.62
CA ILE A 191 16.10 -24.39 -4.02
C ILE A 191 15.58 -23.27 -4.89
N LEU A 192 16.29 -22.97 -5.97
CA LEU A 192 15.85 -21.94 -6.92
C LEU A 192 14.53 -22.36 -7.58
N PHE A 193 13.50 -21.55 -7.41
CA PHE A 193 12.20 -21.76 -8.05
C PHE A 193 12.27 -21.41 -9.53
N THR A 194 12.23 -22.42 -10.40
CA THR A 194 12.34 -22.28 -11.87
C THR A 194 10.97 -22.23 -12.54
N GLN A 195 10.97 -21.92 -13.85
CA GLN A 195 9.75 -21.95 -14.66
C GLN A 195 9.12 -23.36 -14.74
N GLU A 196 9.92 -24.40 -14.65
CA GLU A 196 9.46 -25.80 -14.63
C GLU A 196 8.67 -26.09 -13.35
N HIS A 197 9.20 -25.68 -12.19
CA HIS A 197 8.48 -25.75 -10.92
C HIS A 197 7.14 -25.00 -11.01
N ALA A 198 7.15 -23.78 -11.60
CA ALA A 198 5.95 -22.97 -11.78
C ALA A 198 4.89 -23.67 -12.66
N THR A 199 5.32 -24.44 -13.65
CA THR A 199 4.43 -25.22 -14.54
C THR A 199 3.77 -26.36 -13.80
N VAL A 200 4.52 -27.14 -13.00
CA VAL A 200 4.01 -28.22 -12.16
C VAL A 200 2.96 -27.68 -11.19
N VAL A 201 3.32 -26.62 -10.44
CA VAL A 201 2.39 -25.99 -9.48
C VAL A 201 1.11 -25.50 -10.19
N SER A 202 1.22 -24.95 -11.40
CA SER A 202 0.05 -24.49 -12.16
C SER A 202 -0.90 -25.64 -12.52
N ARG A 203 -0.36 -26.75 -13.00
CA ARG A 203 -1.14 -27.93 -13.37
C ARG A 203 -1.83 -28.53 -12.15
N ALA A 204 -1.09 -28.72 -11.05
CA ALA A 204 -1.60 -29.26 -9.81
C ALA A 204 -2.72 -28.36 -9.24
N THR A 205 -2.50 -27.03 -9.20
CA THR A 205 -3.52 -26.08 -8.73
C THR A 205 -4.78 -26.14 -9.58
N ARG A 206 -4.67 -26.17 -10.90
CA ARG A 206 -5.82 -26.27 -11.80
C ARG A 206 -6.60 -27.56 -11.54
N LYS A 207 -5.94 -28.72 -11.47
CA LYS A 207 -6.57 -30.00 -11.17
C LYS A 207 -7.28 -30.00 -9.82
N MET A 208 -6.67 -29.40 -8.81
CA MET A 208 -7.28 -29.26 -7.49
C MET A 208 -8.60 -28.48 -7.56
N PHE A 209 -8.61 -27.31 -8.21
CA PHE A 209 -9.82 -26.50 -8.34
C PHE A 209 -10.86 -27.13 -9.27
N ASP A 210 -10.47 -27.81 -10.33
CA ASP A 210 -11.40 -28.56 -11.17
C ASP A 210 -12.15 -29.64 -10.36
N LYS A 211 -11.47 -30.33 -9.45
CA LYS A 211 -12.10 -31.28 -8.51
C LYS A 211 -13.06 -30.60 -7.53
N ILE A 212 -12.71 -29.40 -7.06
CA ILE A 212 -13.59 -28.62 -6.17
C ILE A 212 -14.86 -28.18 -6.91
N PHE A 213 -14.71 -27.60 -8.11
CA PHE A 213 -15.85 -27.13 -8.90
C PHE A 213 -16.71 -28.26 -9.52
N ALA A 214 -16.19 -29.49 -9.59
CA ALA A 214 -16.97 -30.65 -9.99
C ALA A 214 -17.96 -31.13 -8.92
N GLN A 215 -17.85 -30.63 -7.68
CA GLN A 215 -18.79 -30.95 -6.60
C GLN A 215 -20.18 -30.35 -6.90
N LYS A 216 -21.25 -31.04 -6.54
CA LYS A 216 -22.62 -30.48 -6.68
C LYS A 216 -22.94 -29.38 -5.66
N ARG A 217 -22.26 -29.38 -4.52
CA ARG A 217 -22.30 -28.38 -3.46
C ARG A 217 -20.91 -28.25 -2.87
N LEU A 218 -20.58 -27.06 -2.38
CA LEU A 218 -19.30 -26.81 -1.73
C LEU A 218 -19.26 -27.52 -0.37
N LYS A 219 -18.78 -28.77 -0.36
CA LYS A 219 -18.63 -29.58 0.86
C LYS A 219 -17.21 -29.61 1.39
N LYS A 220 -16.23 -29.54 0.48
CA LYS A 220 -14.81 -29.53 0.80
C LYS A 220 -14.17 -28.30 0.17
N GLN A 221 -13.41 -27.59 0.97
CA GLN A 221 -12.61 -26.45 0.52
C GLN A 221 -11.27 -26.94 -0.04
N ALA A 222 -10.71 -26.17 -0.98
CA ALA A 222 -9.35 -26.37 -1.42
C ALA A 222 -8.38 -26.02 -0.29
N THR A 223 -7.34 -26.84 -0.08
CA THR A 223 -6.33 -26.65 0.96
C THR A 223 -4.94 -26.93 0.41
N LEU A 224 -3.91 -26.45 1.13
CA LEU A 224 -2.52 -26.72 0.78
C LEU A 224 -2.22 -28.24 0.74
N ARG A 225 -2.85 -29.01 1.62
CA ARG A 225 -2.76 -30.49 1.63
C ARG A 225 -3.27 -31.10 0.33
N MET A 226 -4.41 -30.63 -0.17
CA MET A 226 -4.94 -31.11 -1.46
C MET A 226 -4.01 -30.74 -2.62
N LEU A 227 -3.39 -29.55 -2.58
CA LEU A 227 -2.38 -29.18 -3.57
C LEU A 227 -1.20 -30.16 -3.53
N ARG A 228 -0.71 -30.50 -2.34
CA ARG A 228 0.38 -31.49 -2.18
C ARG A 228 -0.03 -32.89 -2.67
N GLU A 229 -1.26 -33.32 -2.42
CA GLU A 229 -1.80 -34.60 -2.96
C GLU A 229 -1.81 -34.60 -4.49
N GLU A 230 -2.21 -33.49 -5.14
CA GLU A 230 -2.17 -33.40 -6.61
C GLU A 230 -0.72 -33.44 -7.15
N ILE A 231 0.23 -32.81 -6.45
CA ILE A 231 1.65 -32.87 -6.81
C ILE A 231 2.20 -34.29 -6.61
N LYS A 232 1.76 -35.01 -5.56
CA LYS A 232 2.12 -36.41 -5.35
C LYS A 232 1.64 -37.31 -6.49
N LEU A 233 0.39 -37.13 -6.94
CA LEU A 233 -0.13 -37.84 -8.10
C LEU A 233 0.64 -37.53 -9.39
N GLU A 234 1.10 -36.31 -9.56
CA GLU A 234 1.97 -35.97 -10.68
C GLU A 234 3.35 -36.64 -10.58
N LEU A 235 3.91 -36.73 -9.36
CA LEU A 235 5.17 -37.44 -9.11
C LEU A 235 5.07 -38.95 -9.38
N GLU A 236 3.98 -39.59 -8.97
CA GLU A 236 3.73 -41.00 -9.24
C GLU A 236 3.51 -41.31 -10.72
N ASN A 237 2.93 -40.37 -11.47
CA ASN A 237 2.68 -40.49 -12.89
C ASN A 237 3.86 -40.04 -13.77
N ALA A 238 4.92 -39.50 -13.17
CA ALA A 238 6.11 -39.05 -13.90
C ALA A 238 6.86 -40.25 -14.51
N LYS A 239 7.01 -40.26 -15.83
CA LYS A 239 7.66 -41.34 -16.58
C LYS A 239 9.17 -41.21 -16.60
N ASP A 240 9.67 -39.97 -16.62
CA ASP A 240 11.08 -39.63 -16.78
C ASP A 240 11.70 -39.24 -15.41
N ASP A 241 12.96 -39.64 -15.20
CA ASP A 241 13.70 -39.27 -13.99
C ASP A 241 13.93 -37.74 -13.92
N TYR A 242 13.93 -37.07 -15.06
CA TYR A 242 14.03 -35.60 -15.12
C TYR A 242 12.80 -34.95 -14.51
N ASP A 243 11.59 -35.34 -14.90
CA ASP A 243 10.34 -34.84 -14.32
C ASP A 243 10.28 -35.10 -12.80
N ARG A 244 10.71 -36.28 -12.36
CA ARG A 244 10.80 -36.60 -10.92
C ARG A 244 11.73 -35.69 -10.18
N SER A 245 12.86 -35.30 -10.79
CA SER A 245 13.85 -34.39 -10.19
C SER A 245 13.29 -32.99 -9.95
N ILE A 246 12.32 -32.56 -10.78
CA ILE A 246 11.64 -31.25 -10.66
C ILE A 246 10.51 -31.30 -9.64
N ILE A 247 9.69 -32.38 -9.66
CA ILE A 247 8.48 -32.45 -8.83
C ILE A 247 8.81 -32.78 -7.37
N LYS A 248 9.79 -33.68 -7.13
CA LYS A 248 10.16 -34.15 -5.80
C LYS A 248 10.56 -33.03 -4.81
N PRO A 249 11.36 -32.03 -5.19
CA PRO A 249 11.68 -30.90 -4.32
C PRO A 249 10.45 -30.12 -3.88
N ILE A 250 9.47 -29.90 -4.77
CA ILE A 250 8.22 -29.20 -4.43
C ILE A 250 7.44 -29.99 -3.41
N TYR A 251 7.27 -31.30 -3.66
CA TYR A 251 6.53 -32.21 -2.77
C TYR A 251 7.15 -32.23 -1.37
N ASN A 252 8.48 -32.36 -1.28
CA ASN A 252 9.20 -32.42 0.00
C ASN A 252 9.14 -31.06 0.74
N SER A 253 9.25 -29.95 0.04
CA SER A 253 9.17 -28.61 0.66
C SER A 253 7.80 -28.32 1.28
N LEU A 254 6.73 -28.89 0.72
CA LEU A 254 5.38 -28.75 1.25
C LEU A 254 5.09 -29.68 2.45
N GLU A 255 5.93 -30.68 2.73
CA GLU A 255 5.70 -31.66 3.80
C GLU A 255 5.64 -31.01 5.17
N GLU A 256 6.58 -30.10 5.47
CA GLU A 256 6.64 -29.41 6.74
C GLU A 256 5.38 -28.60 7.05
N TYR A 257 4.72 -28.06 6.02
CA TYR A 257 3.51 -27.22 6.13
C TYR A 257 2.21 -28.02 6.02
N THR A 258 2.23 -29.29 5.69
CA THR A 258 1.04 -30.12 5.51
C THR A 258 0.94 -31.29 6.48
N GLU A 259 2.06 -31.81 6.96
CA GLU A 259 2.14 -32.98 7.86
C GLU A 259 3.20 -32.79 8.96
N GLY A 260 3.99 -31.70 8.92
CA GLY A 260 5.07 -31.40 9.86
C GLY A 260 4.65 -30.52 11.02
N SER A 261 5.65 -29.88 11.65
CA SER A 261 5.46 -28.99 12.80
C SER A 261 4.60 -27.75 12.51
N CYS A 262 4.50 -27.35 11.24
CA CYS A 262 3.70 -26.21 10.77
C CYS A 262 2.32 -26.61 10.21
N ASP A 263 1.89 -27.87 10.34
CA ASP A 263 0.59 -28.36 9.85
C ASP A 263 -0.58 -27.56 10.42
N THR A 264 -0.47 -27.12 11.67
CA THR A 264 -1.48 -26.28 12.32
C THR A 264 -1.77 -24.96 11.61
N VAL A 265 -0.86 -24.46 10.76
CA VAL A 265 -1.03 -23.20 10.00
C VAL A 265 -1.85 -23.40 8.71
N SER A 266 -1.94 -24.64 8.20
CA SER A 266 -2.56 -24.94 6.91
C SER A 266 -4.00 -25.43 6.99
N TYR A 267 -4.52 -25.71 8.20
CA TYR A 267 -5.90 -26.15 8.41
C TYR A 267 -6.75 -25.02 8.94
N THR A 268 -7.70 -24.52 8.19
CA THR A 268 -9.06 -24.33 8.71
C THR A 268 -10.00 -23.55 7.84
N HIS A 269 -11.23 -23.85 8.01
CA HIS A 269 -12.38 -23.05 7.65
C HIS A 269 -12.51 -21.89 8.64
N LEU A 270 -12.28 -20.66 8.18
CA LEU A 270 -12.82 -19.48 8.82
C LEU A 270 -14.31 -19.40 8.45
N THR A 271 -15.17 -20.09 9.18
CA THR A 271 -16.56 -19.68 9.25
C THR A 271 -16.61 -18.50 10.20
N LEU A 272 -16.60 -17.29 9.66
CA LEU A 272 -17.03 -16.10 10.39
C LEU A 272 -18.54 -16.23 10.64
N PRO A 273 -19.01 -15.87 11.85
CA PRO A 273 -20.42 -15.90 12.19
C PRO A 273 -21.25 -14.96 11.34
#